data_4e43aecab79f5b973ce07efe3f36c67f
#
_entry.id   4e43aecab79f5b973ce07efe3f36c67f
#
_cell.length_a   1.000
_cell.length_b   1.000
_cell.length_c   1.000
_cell.angle_alpha   90.00
_cell.angle_beta   90.00
_cell.angle_gamma   90.00
#
_symmetry.space_group_name_H-M   'P 1'
#
loop_
_entity.id
_entity.type
_entity.pdbx_description
1 polymer ?
#
loop_
_entity_poly.entity_id
_entity_poly.type
_entity_poly.pdbx_seq_one_letter_code
_entity_poly.pdbx_strand_id
1 'polypeptide(L)'
;QHSIEWFRKRLGNFTGSQIGLLMKKGRSDYFSDTAKTYIYQVASERDMNPEIINDDVEFEKYLHQVCVNTKAMQWGTDQEENARELYERLTGRHIVETGSCKHPAIEHFASSPDGYYYDEETGEKGCLEIKCPIQSTFMKYKSEIHNNASLLDVKFEYFYQCMAHMMCTGAQWTDFVIYNPFQSNPIHIVRILPDEAVFAEMEKRIRVADDIVKELIEAE
;
A
#
# COMPACT_ATOMS: atom_id res chain seq x y z
N GLN A 1 -6.87 -7.23 8.39
CA GLN A 1 -5.98 -7.53 7.25
C GLN A 1 -5.36 -8.93 7.42
N HIS A 2 -4.75 -9.48 6.35
CA HIS A 2 -4.05 -10.79 6.33
C HIS A 2 -4.94 -12.04 6.45
N SER A 3 -6.26 -11.96 6.35
CA SER A 3 -7.11 -13.14 6.18
C SER A 3 -7.04 -13.69 4.75
N ILE A 4 -7.39 -14.97 4.54
CA ILE A 4 -7.50 -15.59 3.21
C ILE A 4 -8.37 -14.73 2.27
N GLU A 5 -9.49 -14.23 2.76
CA GLU A 5 -10.40 -13.36 2.03
C GLU A 5 -9.75 -12.02 1.63
N TRP A 6 -8.92 -11.45 2.49
CA TRP A 6 -8.17 -10.24 2.18
C TRP A 6 -7.16 -10.48 1.04
N PHE A 7 -6.47 -11.63 1.03
CA PHE A 7 -5.58 -12.00 -0.06
C PHE A 7 -6.33 -12.22 -1.38
N ARG A 8 -7.48 -12.92 -1.36
CA ARG A 8 -8.33 -13.10 -2.56
C ARG A 8 -8.75 -11.77 -3.18
N LYS A 9 -9.17 -10.81 -2.37
CA LYS A 9 -9.58 -9.48 -2.85
C LYS A 9 -8.44 -8.69 -3.48
N ARG A 10 -7.21 -9.04 -3.19
CA ARG A 10 -6.01 -8.39 -3.74
C ARG A 10 -5.45 -9.10 -4.97
N LEU A 11 -5.77 -10.38 -5.15
CA LEU A 11 -5.26 -11.22 -6.21
C LEU A 11 -5.54 -10.61 -7.58
N GLY A 12 -4.51 -10.53 -8.43
CA GLY A 12 -4.61 -9.97 -9.78
C GLY A 12 -4.84 -8.46 -9.85
N ASN A 13 -4.74 -7.72 -8.73
CA ASN A 13 -4.82 -6.27 -8.71
C ASN A 13 -3.44 -5.65 -8.56
N PHE A 14 -3.23 -4.51 -9.22
CA PHE A 14 -2.17 -3.60 -8.82
C PHE A 14 -2.50 -3.05 -7.44
N THR A 15 -1.57 -3.16 -6.48
CA THR A 15 -1.85 -2.86 -5.08
C THR A 15 -1.05 -1.66 -4.59
N GLY A 16 -1.64 -0.86 -3.69
CA GLY A 16 -1.01 0.34 -3.14
C GLY A 16 0.39 0.09 -2.58
N SER A 17 0.61 -1.05 -1.91
CA SER A 17 1.93 -1.41 -1.34
C SER A 17 3.01 -1.71 -2.38
N GLN A 18 2.63 -2.06 -3.61
CA GLN A 18 3.56 -2.39 -4.70
C GLN A 18 3.52 -1.39 -5.86
N ILE A 19 2.60 -0.44 -5.85
CA ILE A 19 2.41 0.49 -6.96
C ILE A 19 3.67 1.30 -7.28
N GLY A 20 4.50 1.59 -6.28
CA GLY A 20 5.79 2.24 -6.47
C GLY A 20 6.70 1.51 -7.47
N LEU A 21 6.55 0.20 -7.64
CA LEU A 21 7.32 -0.56 -8.63
C LEU A 21 7.02 -0.10 -10.06
N LEU A 22 5.74 0.19 -10.37
CA LEU A 22 5.34 0.71 -11.68
C LEU A 22 5.86 2.12 -11.94
N MET A 23 6.13 2.89 -10.90
CA MET A 23 6.59 4.27 -11.00
C MET A 23 8.08 4.38 -11.28
N LYS A 24 8.85 3.30 -11.15
CA LYS A 24 10.27 3.25 -11.49
C LYS A 24 10.44 3.28 -13.02
N LYS A 25 11.14 4.29 -13.52
CA LYS A 25 11.43 4.43 -14.95
C LYS A 25 12.50 3.43 -15.38
N GLY A 26 12.34 2.83 -16.54
CA GLY A 26 13.39 2.08 -17.22
C GLY A 26 14.47 3.02 -17.77
N ARG A 27 15.65 2.49 -18.08
CA ARG A 27 16.73 3.27 -18.74
C ARG A 27 16.40 3.60 -20.20
N SER A 28 15.82 2.63 -20.92
CA SER A 28 15.43 2.73 -22.35
C SER A 28 13.94 2.48 -22.55
N ASP A 29 13.27 1.81 -21.61
CA ASP A 29 11.90 1.36 -21.73
C ASP A 29 10.97 2.18 -20.83
N TYR A 30 9.69 2.15 -21.13
CA TYR A 30 8.66 2.81 -20.34
C TYR A 30 8.62 2.26 -18.89
N PHE A 31 8.75 0.94 -18.74
CA PHE A 31 8.84 0.26 -17.45
C PHE A 31 10.25 -0.26 -17.19
N SER A 32 10.71 -0.17 -15.94
CA SER A 32 11.91 -0.85 -15.46
C SER A 32 11.72 -2.37 -15.43
N ASP A 33 12.81 -3.14 -15.36
CA ASP A 33 12.73 -4.61 -15.25
C ASP A 33 11.96 -5.06 -14.00
N THR A 34 12.10 -4.33 -12.89
CA THR A 34 11.32 -4.59 -11.66
C THR A 34 9.82 -4.35 -11.89
N ALA A 35 9.46 -3.29 -12.64
CA ALA A 35 8.07 -3.03 -12.99
C ALA A 35 7.51 -4.12 -13.91
N LYS A 36 8.30 -4.58 -14.91
CA LYS A 36 7.91 -5.69 -15.79
C LYS A 36 7.68 -6.98 -15.00
N THR A 37 8.57 -7.30 -14.04
CA THR A 37 8.39 -8.46 -13.14
C THR A 37 7.07 -8.37 -12.38
N TYR A 38 6.72 -7.19 -11.88
CA TYR A 38 5.46 -6.99 -11.17
C TYR A 38 4.25 -7.13 -12.11
N ILE A 39 4.33 -6.65 -13.35
CA ILE A 39 3.29 -6.85 -14.38
C ILE A 39 3.08 -8.35 -14.65
N TYR A 40 4.16 -9.13 -14.83
CA TYR A 40 4.06 -10.59 -15.00
C TYR A 40 3.46 -11.29 -13.78
N GLN A 41 3.78 -10.84 -12.57
CA GLN A 41 3.15 -11.36 -11.36
C GLN A 41 1.63 -11.14 -11.40
N VAL A 42 1.18 -9.90 -11.67
CA VAL A 42 -0.25 -9.58 -11.75
C VAL A 42 -0.94 -10.39 -12.86
N ALA A 43 -0.29 -10.57 -14.03
CA ALA A 43 -0.82 -11.40 -15.10
C ALA A 43 -1.00 -12.86 -14.65
N SER A 44 0.01 -13.45 -14.02
CA SER A 44 -0.05 -14.83 -13.52
C SER A 44 -1.12 -15.03 -12.44
N GLU A 45 -1.35 -14.01 -11.61
CA GLU A 45 -2.41 -14.03 -10.60
C GLU A 45 -3.82 -13.95 -11.22
N ARG A 46 -3.99 -13.22 -12.34
CA ARG A 46 -5.27 -13.15 -13.06
C ARG A 46 -5.58 -14.41 -13.85
N ASP A 47 -4.56 -15.07 -14.36
CA ASP A 47 -4.67 -16.32 -15.11
C ASP A 47 -4.70 -17.57 -14.20
N MET A 48 -4.72 -17.38 -12.89
CA MET A 48 -4.75 -18.49 -11.93
C MET A 48 -6.03 -19.32 -12.08
N ASN A 49 -5.87 -20.68 -12.02
CA ASN A 49 -6.99 -21.60 -12.04
C ASN A 49 -8.08 -21.23 -10.99
N PRO A 50 -9.32 -20.97 -11.42
CA PRO A 50 -10.42 -20.62 -10.50
C PRO A 50 -10.71 -21.67 -9.42
N GLU A 51 -10.42 -22.95 -9.66
CA GLU A 51 -10.59 -24.01 -8.67
C GLU A 51 -9.66 -23.82 -7.47
N ILE A 52 -8.40 -23.38 -7.71
CA ILE A 52 -7.44 -23.07 -6.64
C ILE A 52 -7.90 -21.81 -5.87
N ILE A 53 -8.35 -20.78 -6.58
CA ILE A 53 -8.80 -19.53 -5.93
C ILE A 53 -10.01 -19.76 -5.02
N ASN A 54 -10.92 -20.65 -5.41
CA ASN A 54 -12.19 -20.90 -4.72
C ASN A 54 -12.09 -21.97 -3.60
N ASP A 55 -11.02 -22.75 -3.57
CA ASP A 55 -10.77 -23.74 -2.52
C ASP A 55 -9.83 -23.12 -1.45
N ASP A 56 -10.30 -23.03 -0.20
CA ASP A 56 -9.52 -22.40 0.88
C ASP A 56 -8.20 -23.12 1.15
N VAL A 57 -8.18 -24.45 1.06
CA VAL A 57 -6.98 -25.26 1.34
C VAL A 57 -5.95 -25.10 0.24
N GLU A 58 -6.38 -25.17 -1.02
CA GLU A 58 -5.47 -24.99 -2.16
C GLU A 58 -4.97 -23.55 -2.26
N PHE A 59 -5.83 -22.58 -1.99
CA PHE A 59 -5.43 -21.17 -1.97
C PHE A 59 -4.45 -20.86 -0.82
N GLU A 60 -4.64 -21.46 0.35
CA GLU A 60 -3.70 -21.32 1.46
C GLU A 60 -2.33 -21.93 1.13
N LYS A 61 -2.28 -23.10 0.47
CA LYS A 61 -1.02 -23.67 -0.03
C LYS A 61 -0.31 -22.74 -1.01
N TYR A 62 -1.04 -22.13 -1.93
CA TYR A 62 -0.51 -21.12 -2.83
C TYR A 62 0.07 -19.93 -2.05
N LEU A 63 -0.67 -19.38 -1.09
CA LEU A 63 -0.19 -18.27 -0.26
C LEU A 63 1.09 -18.63 0.50
N HIS A 64 1.20 -19.82 1.05
CA HIS A 64 2.42 -20.31 1.70
C HIS A 64 3.64 -20.34 0.76
N GLN A 65 3.40 -20.56 -0.53
CA GLN A 65 4.47 -20.61 -1.53
C GLN A 65 4.93 -19.23 -2.00
N VAL A 66 4.00 -18.26 -2.12
CA VAL A 66 4.27 -16.93 -2.68
C VAL A 66 4.46 -15.84 -1.63
N CYS A 67 3.88 -15.97 -0.44
CA CYS A 67 4.01 -15.00 0.63
C CYS A 67 5.29 -15.20 1.41
N VAL A 68 6.17 -14.21 1.35
CA VAL A 68 7.37 -14.16 2.19
C VAL A 68 7.02 -13.46 3.51
N ASN A 69 7.05 -14.20 4.60
CA ASN A 69 6.89 -13.62 5.94
C ASN A 69 8.27 -13.50 6.61
N THR A 70 8.77 -12.28 6.74
CA THR A 70 10.02 -11.99 7.43
C THR A 70 9.76 -11.61 8.89
N LYS A 71 10.78 -11.77 9.76
CA LYS A 71 10.69 -11.30 11.16
C LYS A 71 10.35 -9.81 11.26
N ALA A 72 10.81 -9.00 10.30
CA ALA A 72 10.52 -7.57 10.27
C ALA A 72 9.05 -7.29 9.89
N MET A 73 8.47 -8.08 8.99
CA MET A 73 7.03 -7.98 8.64
C MET A 73 6.16 -8.41 9.81
N GLN A 74 6.50 -9.54 10.46
CA GLN A 74 5.79 -9.99 11.66
C GLN A 74 5.85 -8.94 12.77
N TRP A 75 7.03 -8.39 13.06
CA TRP A 75 7.20 -7.30 14.01
C TRP A 75 6.32 -6.08 13.64
N GLY A 76 6.27 -5.70 12.37
CA GLY A 76 5.41 -4.63 11.89
C GLY A 76 3.95 -4.87 12.26
N THR A 77 3.44 -6.04 11.89
CA THR A 77 2.06 -6.46 12.16
C THR A 77 1.75 -6.50 13.67
N ASP A 78 2.67 -7.03 14.47
CA ASP A 78 2.51 -7.14 15.95
C ASP A 78 2.46 -5.75 16.63
N GLN A 79 3.06 -4.71 16.02
CA GLN A 79 3.11 -3.37 16.57
C GLN A 79 2.05 -2.40 16.03
N GLU A 80 1.35 -2.79 14.98
CA GLU A 80 0.40 -1.92 14.25
C GLU A 80 -0.75 -1.46 15.14
N GLU A 81 -1.31 -2.36 15.96
CA GLU A 81 -2.36 -2.04 16.92
C GLU A 81 -1.90 -1.03 17.99
N ASN A 82 -0.72 -1.25 18.57
CA ASN A 82 -0.12 -0.34 19.55
C ASN A 82 0.12 1.07 18.96
N ALA A 83 0.56 1.12 17.70
CA ALA A 83 0.79 2.37 16.99
C ALA A 83 -0.53 3.12 16.75
N ARG A 84 -1.59 2.40 16.35
CA ARG A 84 -2.93 2.93 16.11
C ARG A 84 -3.54 3.49 17.40
N GLU A 85 -3.51 2.74 18.48
CA GLU A 85 -4.00 3.20 19.78
C GLU A 85 -3.26 4.45 20.28
N LEU A 86 -1.94 4.51 20.09
CA LEU A 86 -1.18 5.72 20.44
C LEU A 86 -1.55 6.90 19.56
N TYR A 87 -1.71 6.68 18.24
CA TYR A 87 -2.17 7.71 17.30
C TYR A 87 -3.54 8.27 17.71
N GLU A 88 -4.54 7.41 17.98
CA GLU A 88 -5.87 7.81 18.43
C GLU A 88 -5.82 8.64 19.72
N ARG A 89 -5.06 8.18 20.70
CA ARG A 89 -4.92 8.87 21.98
C ARG A 89 -4.27 10.26 21.85
N LEU A 90 -3.30 10.43 20.94
CA LEU A 90 -2.62 11.71 20.74
C LEU A 90 -3.40 12.69 19.89
N THR A 91 -4.20 12.20 18.96
CA THR A 91 -4.91 13.03 17.98
C THR A 91 -6.38 13.23 18.31
N GLY A 92 -6.95 12.40 19.19
CA GLY A 92 -8.39 12.37 19.46
C GLY A 92 -9.22 11.76 18.34
N ARG A 93 -8.59 11.25 17.26
CA ARG A 93 -9.28 10.66 16.13
C ARG A 93 -9.63 9.22 16.39
N HIS A 94 -10.79 8.78 15.90
CA HIS A 94 -11.20 7.38 15.96
C HIS A 94 -10.93 6.72 14.60
N ILE A 95 -10.08 5.68 14.61
CA ILE A 95 -9.67 4.98 13.40
C ILE A 95 -10.60 3.80 13.12
N VAL A 96 -11.17 3.79 11.93
CA VAL A 96 -11.94 2.67 11.41
C VAL A 96 -11.01 1.81 10.55
N GLU A 97 -10.78 0.57 10.97
CA GLU A 97 -10.02 -0.38 10.18
C GLU A 97 -10.74 -0.71 8.88
N THR A 98 -9.99 -0.90 7.81
CA THR A 98 -10.57 -1.24 6.51
C THR A 98 -9.83 -2.40 5.86
N GLY A 99 -10.50 -3.05 4.94
CA GLY A 99 -9.91 -4.03 4.06
C GLY A 99 -9.34 -3.41 2.79
N SER A 100 -9.34 -4.17 1.72
CA SER A 100 -8.92 -3.70 0.40
C SER A 100 -10.01 -2.80 -0.22
N CYS A 101 -9.64 -1.56 -0.54
CA CYS A 101 -10.48 -0.56 -1.20
C CYS A 101 -10.12 -0.53 -2.68
N LYS A 102 -11.07 -0.85 -3.55
CA LYS A 102 -10.89 -0.74 -5.01
C LYS A 102 -10.98 0.71 -5.46
N HIS A 103 -10.19 1.05 -6.47
CA HIS A 103 -10.28 2.36 -7.12
C HIS A 103 -11.63 2.49 -7.85
N PRO A 104 -12.32 3.64 -7.76
CA PRO A 104 -13.67 3.78 -8.31
C PRO A 104 -13.75 3.71 -9.85
N ALA A 105 -12.64 4.01 -10.56
CA ALA A 105 -12.62 4.09 -12.03
C ALA A 105 -11.52 3.22 -12.68
N ILE A 106 -10.67 2.56 -11.92
CA ILE A 106 -9.62 1.65 -12.42
C ILE A 106 -9.91 0.27 -11.85
N GLU A 107 -10.40 -0.63 -12.68
CA GLU A 107 -10.95 -1.93 -12.28
C GLU A 107 -9.99 -2.79 -11.46
N HIS A 108 -8.72 -2.84 -11.86
CA HIS A 108 -7.70 -3.70 -11.27
C HIS A 108 -6.68 -2.92 -10.43
N PHE A 109 -7.12 -1.89 -9.75
CA PHE A 109 -6.31 -1.14 -8.82
C PHE A 109 -7.00 -1.06 -7.45
N ALA A 110 -6.26 -1.43 -6.41
CA ALA A 110 -6.76 -1.43 -5.04
C ALA A 110 -5.69 -1.05 -4.04
N SER A 111 -6.09 -0.48 -2.91
CA SER A 111 -5.21 -0.15 -1.81
C SER A 111 -5.84 -0.50 -0.48
N SER A 112 -5.03 -0.86 0.51
CA SER A 112 -5.47 -1.27 1.84
C SER A 112 -4.78 -0.41 2.88
N PRO A 113 -5.30 0.79 3.18
CA PRO A 113 -4.77 1.60 4.28
C PRO A 113 -4.96 0.88 5.62
N ASP A 114 -4.14 1.21 6.62
CA ASP A 114 -4.24 0.63 7.97
C ASP A 114 -5.46 1.15 8.73
N GLY A 115 -6.14 2.12 8.17
CA GLY A 115 -7.42 2.63 8.60
C GLY A 115 -7.77 3.96 7.93
N TYR A 116 -8.95 4.46 8.28
CA TYR A 116 -9.39 5.80 7.92
C TYR A 116 -10.17 6.42 9.07
N TYR A 117 -10.34 7.72 9.01
CA TYR A 117 -11.17 8.48 9.95
C TYR A 117 -11.83 9.65 9.23
N TYR A 118 -12.83 10.23 9.85
CA TYR A 118 -13.39 11.50 9.43
C TYR A 118 -12.99 12.57 10.42
N ASP A 119 -12.51 13.71 9.92
CA ASP A 119 -12.24 14.87 10.73
C ASP A 119 -13.56 15.45 11.26
N GLU A 120 -13.67 15.63 12.57
CA GLU A 120 -14.94 16.03 13.21
C GLU A 120 -15.37 17.46 12.87
N GLU A 121 -14.42 18.33 12.54
CA GLU A 121 -14.71 19.74 12.23
C GLU A 121 -15.07 19.93 10.76
N THR A 122 -14.35 19.28 9.85
CA THR A 122 -14.51 19.47 8.40
C THR A 122 -15.36 18.39 7.74
N GLY A 123 -15.51 17.22 8.36
CA GLY A 123 -16.13 16.04 7.77
C GLY A 123 -15.26 15.38 6.69
N GLU A 124 -14.05 15.85 6.49
CA GLU A 124 -13.13 15.31 5.49
C GLU A 124 -12.53 13.97 5.92
N LYS A 125 -12.29 13.11 4.95
CA LYS A 125 -11.75 11.77 5.19
C LYS A 125 -10.23 11.80 5.13
N GLY A 126 -9.57 11.28 6.17
CA GLY A 126 -8.14 10.99 6.21
C GLY A 126 -7.87 9.49 6.25
N CYS A 127 -6.79 9.03 5.60
CA CYS A 127 -6.27 7.67 5.73
C CYS A 127 -5.09 7.60 6.69
N LEU A 128 -4.82 6.39 7.17
CA LEU A 128 -3.68 6.07 8.01
C LEU A 128 -2.81 5.02 7.33
N GLU A 129 -1.50 5.24 7.33
CA GLU A 129 -0.48 4.27 6.93
C GLU A 129 0.58 4.18 8.02
N ILE A 130 0.74 3.01 8.63
CA ILE A 130 1.62 2.78 9.78
C ILE A 130 2.86 2.01 9.34
N LYS A 131 4.02 2.44 9.81
CA LYS A 131 5.27 1.71 9.68
C LYS A 131 5.96 1.57 11.03
N CYS A 132 6.32 0.34 11.38
CA CYS A 132 6.97 0.00 12.65
C CYS A 132 8.41 -0.50 12.41
N PRO A 133 9.35 0.38 11.99
CA PRO A 133 10.72 -0.01 11.71
C PRO A 133 11.52 -0.27 12.98
N ILE A 134 12.70 -0.90 12.83
CA ILE A 134 13.69 -1.02 13.92
C ILE A 134 14.21 0.37 14.32
N GLN A 135 14.82 0.47 15.52
CA GLN A 135 15.20 1.74 16.15
C GLN A 135 16.04 2.67 15.26
N SER A 136 17.07 2.14 14.60
CA SER A 136 17.95 2.95 13.73
C SER A 136 17.20 3.52 12.53
N THR A 137 16.33 2.73 11.92
CA THR A 137 15.46 3.16 10.80
C THR A 137 14.39 4.15 11.27
N PHE A 138 13.81 3.93 12.46
CA PHE A 138 12.89 4.89 13.07
C PHE A 138 13.55 6.27 13.24
N MET A 139 14.76 6.32 13.81
CA MET A 139 15.49 7.57 14.00
C MET A 139 15.81 8.27 12.67
N LYS A 140 16.21 7.51 11.65
CA LYS A 140 16.43 8.04 10.31
C LYS A 140 15.14 8.66 9.75
N TYR A 141 14.04 7.92 9.74
CA TYR A 141 12.77 8.40 9.19
C TYR A 141 12.25 9.63 9.94
N LYS A 142 12.33 9.60 11.27
CA LYS A 142 11.94 10.75 12.10
C LYS A 142 12.74 12.01 11.81
N SER A 143 14.03 11.87 11.49
CA SER A 143 14.91 13.01 11.18
C SER A 143 14.81 13.51 9.74
N GLU A 144 14.37 12.67 8.81
CA GLU A 144 14.42 12.98 7.37
C GLU A 144 13.05 13.16 6.73
N ILE A 145 11.96 12.58 7.29
CA ILE A 145 10.63 12.59 6.68
C ILE A 145 9.75 13.63 7.38
N HIS A 146 9.33 14.67 6.66
CA HIS A 146 8.53 15.78 7.21
C HIS A 146 7.38 16.22 6.29
N ASN A 147 7.36 15.79 5.03
CA ASN A 147 6.38 16.16 4.01
C ASN A 147 6.44 15.21 2.81
N ASN A 148 5.64 15.48 1.77
CA ASN A 148 5.58 14.73 0.53
C ASN A 148 6.96 14.54 -0.12
N ALA A 149 7.72 15.64 -0.27
CA ALA A 149 9.01 15.61 -0.97
C ALA A 149 10.02 14.75 -0.22
N SER A 150 10.15 14.93 1.09
CA SER A 150 11.08 14.14 1.90
C SER A 150 10.66 12.67 2.01
N LEU A 151 9.36 12.35 2.05
CA LEU A 151 8.91 10.95 2.00
C LEU A 151 9.27 10.31 0.64
N LEU A 152 9.06 11.03 -0.46
CA LEU A 152 9.44 10.56 -1.79
C LEU A 152 10.94 10.26 -1.90
N ASP A 153 11.78 11.15 -1.37
CA ASP A 153 13.24 11.02 -1.43
C ASP A 153 13.75 9.87 -0.55
N VAL A 154 13.22 9.75 0.67
CA VAL A 154 13.69 8.76 1.66
C VAL A 154 13.10 7.38 1.43
N LYS A 155 11.83 7.33 1.05
CA LYS A 155 11.06 6.09 0.87
C LYS A 155 10.03 6.23 -0.24
N PHE A 156 10.53 6.17 -1.45
CA PHE A 156 9.77 6.22 -2.70
C PHE A 156 8.51 5.32 -2.68
N GLU A 157 8.65 4.08 -2.23
CA GLU A 157 7.54 3.12 -2.22
C GLU A 157 6.42 3.54 -1.27
N TYR A 158 6.75 4.10 -0.11
CA TYR A 158 5.75 4.54 0.88
C TYR A 158 5.02 5.81 0.43
N PHE A 159 5.72 6.70 -0.29
CA PHE A 159 5.07 7.86 -0.90
C PHE A 159 3.95 7.43 -1.86
N TYR A 160 4.25 6.54 -2.81
CA TYR A 160 3.25 6.06 -3.75
C TYR A 160 2.17 5.20 -3.10
N GLN A 161 2.47 4.50 -2.02
CA GLN A 161 1.47 3.80 -1.22
C GLN A 161 0.47 4.79 -0.60
N CYS A 162 0.94 5.90 -0.02
CA CYS A 162 0.06 6.95 0.50
C CYS A 162 -0.80 7.58 -0.60
N MET A 163 -0.23 7.85 -1.79
CA MET A 163 -1.00 8.33 -2.94
C MET A 163 -2.08 7.34 -3.36
N ALA A 164 -1.75 6.04 -3.42
CA ALA A 164 -2.71 4.98 -3.75
C ALA A 164 -3.87 4.90 -2.75
N HIS A 165 -3.62 5.12 -1.46
CA HIS A 165 -4.67 5.16 -0.45
C HIS A 165 -5.68 6.27 -0.77
N MET A 166 -5.21 7.49 -1.05
CA MET A 166 -6.07 8.62 -1.38
C MET A 166 -6.85 8.36 -2.68
N MET A 167 -6.21 7.84 -3.72
CA MET A 167 -6.86 7.50 -4.99
C MET A 167 -7.98 6.46 -4.83
N CYS A 168 -7.75 5.42 -4.02
CA CYS A 168 -8.72 4.32 -3.86
C CYS A 168 -9.83 4.62 -2.85
N THR A 169 -9.62 5.55 -1.91
CA THR A 169 -10.57 5.81 -0.83
C THR A 169 -11.27 7.16 -0.93
N GLY A 170 -10.77 8.08 -1.78
CA GLY A 170 -11.21 9.46 -1.84
C GLY A 170 -10.79 10.30 -0.63
N ALA A 171 -9.80 9.84 0.15
CA ALA A 171 -9.28 10.59 1.29
C ALA A 171 -8.54 11.84 0.84
N GLN A 172 -8.65 12.91 1.65
CA GLN A 172 -8.04 14.22 1.40
C GLN A 172 -6.57 14.28 1.86
N TRP A 173 -6.12 13.31 2.63
CA TRP A 173 -4.72 13.12 3.06
C TRP A 173 -4.50 11.69 3.54
N THR A 174 -3.22 11.32 3.67
CA THR A 174 -2.79 10.15 4.41
C THR A 174 -1.87 10.61 5.54
N ASP A 175 -2.21 10.31 6.79
CA ASP A 175 -1.28 10.46 7.90
C ASP A 175 -0.33 9.24 7.91
N PHE A 176 0.92 9.50 7.53
CA PHE A 176 2.01 8.53 7.55
C PHE A 176 2.61 8.47 8.94
N VAL A 177 2.46 7.34 9.61
CA VAL A 177 2.82 7.13 11.01
C VAL A 177 4.01 6.20 11.11
N ILE A 178 5.06 6.64 11.80
CA ILE A 178 6.24 5.85 12.10
C ILE A 178 6.25 5.59 13.60
N TYR A 179 6.32 4.32 14.00
CA TYR A 179 6.22 3.91 15.39
C TYR A 179 7.33 2.94 15.79
N ASN A 180 7.93 3.17 16.98
CA ASN A 180 8.81 2.21 17.63
C ASN A 180 8.68 2.33 19.15
N PRO A 181 8.20 1.29 19.87
CA PRO A 181 7.89 1.33 21.29
C PRO A 181 9.13 1.51 22.18
N PHE A 182 10.31 1.24 21.67
CA PHE A 182 11.56 1.35 22.45
C PHE A 182 12.17 2.76 22.48
N GLN A 183 11.49 3.73 21.85
CA GLN A 183 11.95 5.12 21.85
C GLN A 183 11.24 5.94 22.93
N SER A 184 11.93 6.91 23.53
CA SER A 184 11.34 7.83 24.52
C SER A 184 10.18 8.67 23.94
N ASN A 185 10.24 8.99 22.65
CA ASN A 185 9.14 9.55 21.86
C ASN A 185 8.85 8.55 20.74
N PRO A 186 7.93 7.60 20.94
CA PRO A 186 7.80 6.39 20.13
C PRO A 186 7.08 6.60 18.80
N ILE A 187 6.52 7.77 18.52
CA ILE A 187 5.72 8.04 17.33
C ILE A 187 6.16 9.30 16.59
N HIS A 188 6.10 9.27 15.28
CA HIS A 188 6.28 10.42 14.40
C HIS A 188 5.19 10.39 13.32
N ILE A 189 4.44 11.47 13.18
CA ILE A 189 3.28 11.58 12.29
C ILE A 189 3.58 12.63 11.24
N VAL A 190 3.42 12.27 9.97
CA VAL A 190 3.62 13.18 8.84
C VAL A 190 2.39 13.14 7.95
N ARG A 191 1.74 14.28 7.76
CA ARG A 191 0.61 14.39 6.83
C ARG A 191 1.10 14.48 5.40
N ILE A 192 0.66 13.53 4.57
CA ILE A 192 0.91 13.45 3.14
C ILE A 192 -0.33 13.94 2.42
N LEU A 193 -0.15 14.95 1.59
CA LEU A 193 -1.23 15.60 0.85
C LEU A 193 -1.34 15.03 -0.57
N PRO A 194 -2.52 15.08 -1.19
CA PRO A 194 -2.71 14.67 -2.57
C PRO A 194 -1.85 15.49 -3.53
N ASP A 195 -1.43 14.88 -4.62
CA ASP A 195 -0.72 15.51 -5.73
C ASP A 195 -1.36 15.03 -7.04
N GLU A 196 -2.12 15.91 -7.68
CA GLU A 196 -2.88 15.62 -8.89
C GLU A 196 -1.98 15.21 -10.07
N ALA A 197 -0.78 15.76 -10.17
CA ALA A 197 0.17 15.37 -11.21
C ALA A 197 0.69 13.94 -10.99
N VAL A 198 0.92 13.58 -9.74
CA VAL A 198 1.31 12.22 -9.35
C VAL A 198 0.15 11.26 -9.60
N PHE A 199 -1.07 11.60 -9.23
CA PHE A 199 -2.26 10.78 -9.48
C PHE A 199 -2.44 10.51 -10.99
N ALA A 200 -2.33 11.54 -11.83
CA ALA A 200 -2.45 11.39 -13.29
C ALA A 200 -1.37 10.47 -13.88
N GLU A 201 -0.12 10.58 -13.42
CA GLU A 201 0.96 9.70 -13.87
C GLU A 201 0.76 8.27 -13.36
N MET A 202 0.32 8.08 -12.11
CA MET A 202 -0.01 6.76 -11.56
C MET A 202 -1.12 6.10 -12.37
N GLU A 203 -2.23 6.79 -12.61
CA GLU A 203 -3.35 6.29 -13.41
C GLU A 203 -2.88 5.86 -14.80
N LYS A 204 -2.13 6.72 -15.49
CA LYS A 204 -1.60 6.42 -16.81
C LYS A 204 -0.75 5.15 -16.82
N ARG A 205 0.16 5.01 -15.85
CA ARG A 205 1.06 3.85 -15.80
C ARG A 205 0.32 2.58 -15.43
N ILE A 206 -0.66 2.65 -14.54
CA ILE A 206 -1.52 1.51 -14.18
C ILE A 206 -2.31 1.03 -15.39
N ARG A 207 -2.93 1.94 -16.17
CA ARG A 207 -3.69 1.57 -17.36
C ARG A 207 -2.80 0.90 -18.41
N VAL A 208 -1.61 1.45 -18.68
CA VAL A 208 -0.65 0.82 -19.62
C VAL A 208 -0.22 -0.56 -19.12
N ALA A 209 0.04 -0.71 -17.81
CA ALA A 209 0.38 -2.00 -17.23
C ALA A 209 -0.78 -3.01 -17.31
N ASP A 210 -2.02 -2.54 -17.10
CA ASP A 210 -3.22 -3.37 -17.20
C ASP A 210 -3.45 -3.87 -18.65
N ASP A 211 -3.21 -3.02 -19.63
CA ASP A 211 -3.29 -3.42 -21.05
C ASP A 211 -2.25 -4.50 -21.38
N ILE A 212 -1.02 -4.35 -20.90
CA ILE A 212 0.01 -5.41 -21.07
C ILE A 212 -0.42 -6.72 -20.40
N VAL A 213 -1.03 -6.66 -19.20
CA VAL A 213 -1.55 -7.86 -18.54
C VAL A 213 -2.61 -8.55 -19.38
N LYS A 214 -3.55 -7.81 -19.97
CA LYS A 214 -4.57 -8.35 -20.87
C LYS A 214 -3.94 -9.03 -22.10
N GLU A 215 -3.00 -8.35 -22.75
CA GLU A 215 -2.28 -8.91 -23.89
C GLU A 215 -1.56 -10.21 -23.57
N LEU A 216 -0.94 -10.31 -22.36
CA LEU A 216 -0.24 -11.52 -21.91
C LEU A 216 -1.18 -12.70 -21.69
N ILE A 217 -2.41 -12.46 -21.20
CA ILE A 217 -3.41 -13.50 -20.95
C ILE A 217 -4.12 -13.92 -22.24
N GLU A 218 -4.34 -12.97 -23.17
CA GLU A 218 -5.03 -13.24 -24.45
C GLU A 218 -4.10 -13.86 -25.51
N ALA A 219 -2.80 -13.87 -25.30
CA ALA A 219 -1.81 -14.40 -26.26
C ALA A 219 -1.72 -15.95 -26.30
N GLU A 220 -2.59 -16.65 -25.56
CA GLU A 220 -2.79 -18.10 -25.65
C GLU A 220 -3.87 -18.43 -26.71
#